data_7fc4582a93636266618db1a065146d56
#
_entry.id   7fc4582a93636266618db1a065146d56
#
_cell.length_a   1.000
_cell.length_b   1.000
_cell.length_c   1.000
_cell.angle_alpha   90.00
_cell.angle_beta   90.00
_cell.angle_gamma   90.00
#
_symmetry.space_group_name_H-M   'P 1'
#
loop_
_entity.id
_entity.type
_entity.pdbx_description
1 polymer ?
#
loop_
_entity_poly.entity_id
_entity_poly.type
_entity_poly.pdbx_seq_one_letter_code
_entity_poly.pdbx_strand_id
1 'polypeptide(L)'
;MRNLNFYGALALSTLSGCLWFLAVTPFDFSALAWIAAIPMFMAIERAGSFRRALFLGWWAGLIETAGGFYWLIDVMRRFADFPWVGAALVFLLFCATRAIIFLLFTAAVCAIRKRVQVPMALLGPLSMVSWTRLR
;
A
#
# COMPACT_ATOMS: atom_id res chain seq x y z
N MET A 1 -7.94 22.34 -12.03
CA MET A 1 -8.77 21.24 -11.51
C MET A 1 -8.09 19.86 -11.54
N ARG A 2 -7.30 19.54 -12.58
CA ARG A 2 -6.62 18.23 -12.70
C ARG A 2 -5.57 17.94 -11.60
N ASN A 3 -4.95 18.95 -11.03
CA ASN A 3 -3.95 18.81 -9.97
C ASN A 3 -4.58 18.59 -8.59
N LEU A 4 -5.71 19.22 -8.30
CA LEU A 4 -6.45 19.03 -7.04
C LEU A 4 -6.93 17.58 -6.86
N ASN A 5 -7.34 16.93 -7.93
CA ASN A 5 -7.71 15.51 -7.89
C ASN A 5 -6.54 14.58 -7.59
N PHE A 6 -5.32 14.92 -8.06
CA PHE A 6 -4.12 14.15 -7.78
C PHE A 6 -3.65 14.30 -6.32
N TYR A 7 -3.66 15.51 -5.78
CA TYR A 7 -3.34 15.73 -4.35
C TYR A 7 -4.33 15.04 -3.42
N GLY A 8 -5.62 15.06 -3.77
CA GLY A 8 -6.63 14.30 -3.04
C GLY A 8 -6.41 12.78 -3.12
N ALA A 9 -5.98 12.26 -4.27
CA ALA A 9 -5.63 10.86 -4.43
C ALA A 9 -4.37 10.49 -3.63
N LEU A 10 -3.37 11.38 -3.59
CA LEU A 10 -2.16 11.20 -2.81
C LEU A 10 -2.46 11.17 -1.30
N ALA A 11 -3.32 12.07 -0.82
CA ALA A 11 -3.76 12.09 0.58
C ALA A 11 -4.48 10.79 0.97
N LEU A 12 -5.36 10.28 0.11
CA LEU A 12 -6.05 9.00 0.33
C LEU A 12 -5.08 7.82 0.31
N SER A 13 -4.10 7.82 -0.58
CA SER A 13 -3.06 6.79 -0.63
C SER A 13 -2.19 6.81 0.63
N THR A 14 -1.82 7.99 1.13
CA THR A 14 -1.09 8.18 2.38
C THR A 14 -1.91 7.67 3.57
N LEU A 15 -3.19 8.03 3.64
CA LEU A 15 -4.11 7.55 4.68
C LEU A 15 -4.21 6.01 4.66
N SER A 16 -4.33 5.41 3.48
CA SER A 16 -4.35 3.96 3.31
C SER A 16 -3.06 3.32 3.83
N GLY A 17 -1.90 3.84 3.47
CA GLY A 17 -0.61 3.35 3.96
C GLY A 17 -0.48 3.43 5.49
N CYS A 18 -0.95 4.53 6.10
CA CYS A 18 -0.99 4.67 7.56
C CYS A 18 -1.93 3.66 8.22
N LEU A 19 -3.11 3.43 7.64
CA LEU A 19 -4.07 2.45 8.16
C LEU A 19 -3.52 1.02 8.06
N TRP A 20 -2.85 0.67 6.95
CA TRP A 20 -2.16 -0.61 6.81
C TRP A 20 -1.05 -0.78 7.83
N PHE A 21 -0.24 0.26 8.07
CA PHE A 21 0.75 0.26 9.13
C PHE A 21 0.15 -0.04 10.51
N LEU A 22 -0.96 0.62 10.87
CA LEU A 22 -1.65 0.40 12.13
C LEU A 22 -2.31 -0.98 12.22
N ALA A 23 -2.67 -1.58 11.08
CA ALA A 23 -3.28 -2.90 11.03
C ALA A 23 -2.29 -4.04 11.29
N VAL A 24 -1.03 -3.87 10.85
CA VAL A 24 -0.03 -4.96 10.84
C VAL A 24 0.76 -5.07 12.14
N THR A 25 1.27 -3.98 12.67
CA THR A 25 2.12 -4.01 13.88
C THR A 25 2.35 -2.63 14.48
N PRO A 26 2.48 -2.48 15.78
CA PRO A 26 2.36 -3.40 16.91
C PRO A 26 0.92 -3.55 17.43
N PHE A 27 -0.06 -2.96 16.75
CA PHE A 27 -1.42 -2.77 17.27
C PHE A 27 -2.36 -3.93 16.95
N ASP A 28 -2.03 -4.78 15.96
CA ASP A 28 -2.78 -5.99 15.55
C ASP A 28 -4.30 -5.75 15.33
N PHE A 29 -4.65 -4.55 14.85
CA PHE A 29 -6.03 -4.23 14.50
C PHE A 29 -6.38 -4.76 13.10
N SER A 30 -6.54 -6.07 12.97
CA SER A 30 -6.85 -6.73 11.70
C SER A 30 -8.10 -6.17 11.00
N ALA A 31 -9.06 -5.65 11.75
CA ALA A 31 -10.23 -4.95 11.21
C ALA A 31 -9.86 -3.68 10.42
N LEU A 32 -8.79 -2.98 10.81
CA LEU A 32 -8.30 -1.80 10.08
C LEU A 32 -7.74 -2.13 8.70
N ALA A 33 -7.23 -3.34 8.47
CA ALA A 33 -6.76 -3.77 7.16
C ALA A 33 -7.89 -3.74 6.11
N TRP A 34 -9.12 -4.10 6.52
CA TRP A 34 -10.29 -4.02 5.66
C TRP A 34 -10.69 -2.60 5.32
N ILE A 35 -10.63 -1.72 6.33
CA ILE A 35 -10.96 -0.30 6.17
C ILE A 35 -9.89 0.41 5.35
N ALA A 36 -8.61 0.03 5.50
CA ALA A 36 -7.48 0.61 4.79
C ALA A 36 -7.55 0.41 3.27
N ALA A 37 -8.20 -0.65 2.80
CA ALA A 37 -8.41 -0.88 1.38
C ALA A 37 -9.35 0.17 0.73
N ILE A 38 -10.31 0.71 1.48
CA ILE A 38 -11.29 1.67 0.97
C ILE A 38 -10.64 2.94 0.43
N PRO A 39 -9.82 3.70 1.21
CA PRO A 39 -9.16 4.89 0.69
C PRO A 39 -8.18 4.59 -0.45
N MET A 40 -7.61 3.39 -0.49
CA MET A 40 -6.75 2.96 -1.59
C MET A 40 -7.54 2.84 -2.90
N PHE A 41 -8.70 2.20 -2.87
CA PHE A 41 -9.56 2.10 -4.05
C PHE A 41 -10.04 3.47 -4.52
N MET A 42 -10.42 4.35 -3.60
CA MET A 42 -10.79 5.73 -3.93
C MET A 42 -9.63 6.52 -4.54
N ALA A 43 -8.39 6.29 -4.06
CA ALA A 43 -7.19 6.92 -4.63
C ALA A 43 -6.95 6.45 -6.07
N ILE A 44 -7.10 5.16 -6.34
CA ILE A 44 -6.95 4.58 -7.68
C ILE A 44 -8.01 5.14 -8.64
N GLU A 45 -9.25 5.31 -8.18
CA GLU A 45 -10.32 5.92 -9.00
C GLU A 45 -10.03 7.36 -9.39
N ARG A 46 -9.48 8.14 -8.45
CA ARG A 46 -9.13 9.55 -8.66
C ARG A 46 -7.82 9.76 -9.43
N ALA A 47 -7.02 8.72 -9.61
CA ALA A 47 -5.72 8.80 -10.27
C ALA A 47 -5.81 9.28 -11.72
N GLY A 48 -6.90 8.98 -12.42
CA GLY A 48 -7.16 9.41 -13.80
C GLY A 48 -6.25 8.78 -14.85
N SER A 49 -5.15 8.11 -14.47
CA SER A 49 -4.28 7.37 -15.37
C SER A 49 -3.66 6.15 -14.67
N PHE A 50 -3.38 5.11 -15.46
CA PHE A 50 -2.77 3.87 -14.97
C PHE A 50 -1.42 4.10 -14.26
N ARG A 51 -0.56 4.94 -14.85
CA ARG A 51 0.77 5.26 -14.26
C ARG A 51 0.65 5.95 -12.90
N ARG A 52 -0.31 6.86 -12.75
CA ARG A 52 -0.57 7.53 -11.46
C ARG A 52 -1.14 6.57 -10.43
N ALA A 53 -2.03 5.68 -10.83
CA ALA A 53 -2.56 4.64 -9.94
C ALA A 53 -1.44 3.73 -9.42
N LEU A 54 -0.51 3.29 -10.28
CA LEU A 54 0.65 2.51 -9.88
C LEU A 54 1.55 3.27 -8.89
N PHE A 55 1.80 4.55 -9.16
CA PHE A 55 2.58 5.39 -8.25
C PHE A 55 1.92 5.51 -6.88
N LEU A 56 0.61 5.71 -6.82
CA LEU A 56 -0.14 5.79 -5.56
C LEU A 56 -0.08 4.47 -4.77
N GLY A 57 -0.17 3.33 -5.46
CA GLY A 57 0.00 2.01 -4.85
C GLY A 57 1.40 1.84 -4.25
N TRP A 58 2.42 2.16 -5.02
CA TRP A 58 3.81 2.10 -4.56
C TRP A 58 4.07 3.04 -3.37
N TRP A 59 3.52 4.26 -3.42
CA TRP A 59 3.60 5.24 -2.34
C TRP A 59 2.97 4.74 -1.04
N ALA A 60 1.77 4.16 -1.10
CA ALA A 60 1.12 3.57 0.07
C ALA A 60 1.95 2.43 0.67
N GLY A 61 2.53 1.57 -0.18
CA GLY A 61 3.41 0.49 0.24
C GLY A 61 4.69 0.98 0.90
N LEU A 62 5.25 2.10 0.43
CA LEU A 62 6.41 2.73 1.09
C LEU A 62 6.07 3.18 2.51
N ILE A 63 4.93 3.84 2.70
CA ILE A 63 4.51 4.36 4.00
C ILE A 63 4.24 3.20 4.98
N GLU A 64 3.51 2.18 4.54
CA GLU A 64 3.24 0.98 5.34
C GLU A 64 4.55 0.32 5.79
N THR A 65 5.46 0.06 4.84
CA THR A 65 6.71 -0.62 5.13
C THR A 65 7.65 0.22 5.98
N ALA A 66 7.76 1.51 5.69
CA ALA A 66 8.61 2.42 6.47
C ALA A 66 8.12 2.53 7.92
N GLY A 67 6.81 2.59 8.14
CA GLY A 67 6.22 2.59 9.47
C GLY A 67 6.35 1.25 10.19
N GLY A 68 6.01 0.14 9.51
CA GLY A 68 5.99 -1.19 10.12
C GLY A 68 7.37 -1.78 10.44
N PHE A 69 8.40 -1.38 9.70
CA PHE A 69 9.74 -1.97 9.77
C PHE A 69 10.85 -1.00 10.20
N TYR A 70 10.52 0.19 10.73
CA TYR A 70 11.53 1.16 11.18
C TYR A 70 12.54 0.57 12.18
N TRP A 71 12.12 -0.38 13.00
CA TRP A 71 12.96 -1.09 13.97
C TRP A 71 14.09 -1.89 13.31
N LEU A 72 13.98 -2.21 12.02
CA LEU A 72 15.00 -2.94 11.27
C LEU A 72 16.32 -2.16 11.19
N ILE A 73 16.28 -0.83 11.18
CA ILE A 73 17.46 0.03 11.24
C ILE A 73 18.23 -0.21 12.55
N ASP A 74 17.52 -0.29 13.67
CA ASP A 74 18.13 -0.54 14.97
C ASP A 74 18.75 -1.94 15.05
N VAL A 75 18.08 -2.92 14.47
CA VAL A 75 18.59 -4.30 14.39
C VAL A 75 19.89 -4.34 13.58
N MET A 76 19.92 -3.72 12.41
CA MET A 76 21.14 -3.67 11.58
C MET A 76 22.31 -2.99 12.29
N ARG A 77 22.04 -1.92 13.04
CA ARG A 77 23.08 -1.21 13.80
C ARG A 77 23.61 -2.01 14.98
N ARG A 78 22.74 -2.70 15.71
CA ARG A 78 23.11 -3.43 16.95
C ARG A 78 23.74 -4.79 16.68
N PHE A 79 23.31 -5.50 15.65
CA PHE A 79 23.74 -6.88 15.39
C PHE A 79 24.75 -7.02 14.26
N ALA A 80 24.78 -6.08 13.31
CA ALA A 80 25.65 -6.15 12.15
C ALA A 80 26.71 -5.03 12.09
N ASP A 81 26.79 -4.19 13.15
CA ASP A 81 27.73 -3.04 13.24
C ASP A 81 27.72 -2.14 11.99
N PHE A 82 26.57 -2.05 11.32
CA PHE A 82 26.44 -1.23 10.12
C PHE A 82 26.53 0.26 10.48
N PRO A 83 27.29 1.06 9.73
CA PRO A 83 27.27 2.51 9.87
C PRO A 83 25.85 3.01 9.55
N TRP A 84 25.42 4.09 10.20
CA TRP A 84 24.05 4.62 10.09
C TRP A 84 23.59 4.83 8.63
N VAL A 85 24.50 5.33 7.79
CA VAL A 85 24.21 5.55 6.35
C VAL A 85 23.97 4.22 5.62
N GLY A 86 24.78 3.19 5.91
CA GLY A 86 24.61 1.86 5.33
C GLY A 86 23.28 1.22 5.72
N ALA A 87 22.94 1.28 7.01
CA ALA A 87 21.66 0.76 7.50
C ALA A 87 20.46 1.48 6.85
N ALA A 88 20.53 2.81 6.70
CA ALA A 88 19.48 3.59 6.05
C ALA A 88 19.34 3.24 4.55
N LEU A 89 20.42 3.05 3.82
CA LEU A 89 20.39 2.65 2.40
C LEU A 89 19.77 1.27 2.21
N VAL A 90 20.17 0.29 3.02
CA VAL A 90 19.60 -1.06 2.98
C VAL A 90 18.11 -1.03 3.34
N PHE A 91 17.74 -0.24 4.33
CA PHE A 91 16.33 -0.06 4.71
C PHE A 91 15.50 0.57 3.60
N LEU A 92 16.01 1.60 2.94
CA LEU A 92 15.33 2.21 1.78
C LEU A 92 15.15 1.22 0.63
N LEU A 93 16.18 0.43 0.33
CA LEU A 93 16.10 -0.61 -0.69
C LEU A 93 15.06 -1.68 -0.32
N PHE A 94 15.01 -2.07 0.94
CA PHE A 94 14.00 -3.00 1.46
C PHE A 94 12.59 -2.43 1.31
N CYS A 95 12.37 -1.17 1.71
CA CYS A 95 11.07 -0.50 1.55
C CYS A 95 10.65 -0.43 0.08
N ALA A 96 11.55 -0.06 -0.82
CA ALA A 96 11.27 0.02 -2.25
C ALA A 96 10.88 -1.35 -2.82
N THR A 97 11.57 -2.42 -2.41
CA THR A 97 11.28 -3.78 -2.86
C THR A 97 9.92 -4.26 -2.34
N ARG A 98 9.63 -4.00 -1.08
CA ARG A 98 8.33 -4.34 -0.47
C ARG A 98 7.18 -3.57 -1.12
N ALA A 99 7.37 -2.30 -1.44
CA ALA A 99 6.37 -1.47 -2.10
C ALA A 99 6.00 -1.98 -3.51
N ILE A 100 6.84 -2.79 -4.16
CA ILE A 100 6.52 -3.45 -5.44
C ILE A 100 5.29 -4.37 -5.29
N ILE A 101 5.09 -4.99 -4.15
CA ILE A 101 3.91 -5.84 -3.89
C ILE A 101 2.62 -5.01 -4.01
N PHE A 102 2.60 -3.82 -3.43
CA PHE A 102 1.49 -2.88 -3.55
C PHE A 102 1.29 -2.36 -4.98
N LEU A 103 2.40 -2.16 -5.69
CA LEU A 103 2.36 -1.79 -7.10
C LEU A 103 1.72 -2.89 -7.94
N LEU A 104 2.11 -4.14 -7.74
CA LEU A 104 1.53 -5.31 -8.43
C LEU A 104 0.05 -5.50 -8.07
N PHE A 105 -0.31 -5.33 -6.81
CA PHE A 105 -1.70 -5.35 -6.38
C PHE A 105 -2.53 -4.28 -7.11
N THR A 106 -2.03 -3.04 -7.16
CA THR A 106 -2.69 -1.95 -7.86
C THR A 106 -2.80 -2.22 -9.36
N ALA A 107 -1.76 -2.79 -9.97
CA ALA A 107 -1.79 -3.20 -11.37
C ALA A 107 -2.87 -4.25 -11.64
N ALA A 108 -2.99 -5.25 -10.77
CA ALA A 108 -4.01 -6.29 -10.86
C ALA A 108 -5.42 -5.70 -10.74
N VAL A 109 -5.65 -4.81 -9.75
CA VAL A 109 -6.93 -4.12 -9.58
C VAL A 109 -7.29 -3.30 -10.82
N CYS A 110 -6.34 -2.56 -11.39
CA CYS A 110 -6.56 -1.78 -12.61
C CYS A 110 -6.85 -2.67 -13.82
N ALA A 111 -6.20 -3.84 -13.93
CA ALA A 111 -6.41 -4.79 -15.02
C ALA A 111 -7.82 -5.42 -14.93
N ILE A 112 -8.24 -5.81 -13.73
CA ILE A 112 -9.59 -6.35 -13.49
C ILE A 112 -10.65 -5.30 -13.81
N ARG A 113 -10.46 -4.06 -13.39
CA ARG A 113 -11.37 -2.95 -13.67
C ARG A 113 -11.59 -2.72 -15.17
N LYS A 114 -10.55 -2.90 -15.99
CA LYS A 114 -10.67 -2.76 -17.45
C LYS A 114 -11.52 -3.88 -18.09
N ARG A 115 -11.55 -5.05 -17.45
CA ARG A 115 -12.31 -6.22 -17.95
C ARG A 115 -13.73 -6.29 -17.44
N VAL A 116 -13.96 -5.80 -16.22
CA VAL A 116 -15.26 -5.88 -15.52
C VAL A 116 -15.67 -4.46 -15.13
N GLN A 117 -16.72 -3.95 -15.74
CA GLN A 117 -17.28 -2.62 -15.43
C GLN A 117 -18.03 -2.63 -14.09
N VAL A 118 -17.40 -3.09 -13.02
CA VAL A 118 -18.02 -3.15 -11.68
C VAL A 118 -17.47 -2.01 -10.82
N PRO A 119 -18.31 -1.28 -10.07
CA PRO A 119 -17.83 -0.26 -9.14
C PRO A 119 -16.88 -0.89 -8.12
N MET A 120 -15.73 -0.24 -7.88
CA MET A 120 -14.64 -0.74 -7.02
C MET A 120 -15.07 -1.08 -5.60
N ALA A 121 -16.10 -0.42 -5.08
CA ALA A 121 -16.65 -0.70 -3.75
C ALA A 121 -17.12 -2.15 -3.57
N LEU A 122 -17.46 -2.85 -4.66
CA LEU A 122 -17.89 -4.25 -4.64
C LEU A 122 -16.75 -5.26 -4.84
N LEU A 123 -15.59 -4.83 -5.39
CA LEU A 123 -14.46 -5.74 -5.65
C LEU A 123 -13.73 -6.14 -4.38
N GLY A 124 -13.66 -5.26 -3.37
CA GLY A 124 -13.03 -5.56 -2.09
C GLY A 124 -13.64 -6.77 -1.38
N PRO A 125 -14.96 -6.77 -1.08
CA PRO A 125 -15.60 -7.89 -0.43
C PRO A 125 -15.73 -9.14 -1.33
N LEU A 126 -15.87 -8.98 -2.66
CA LEU A 126 -16.01 -10.13 -3.58
C LEU A 126 -14.71 -10.93 -3.75
N SER A 127 -13.56 -10.28 -3.75
CA SER A 127 -12.27 -10.98 -3.83
C SER A 127 -12.02 -11.87 -2.62
N MET A 128 -12.56 -11.49 -1.47
CA MET A 128 -12.42 -12.29 -0.24
C MET A 128 -13.47 -13.39 -0.10
N VAL A 129 -14.67 -13.20 -0.63
CA VAL A 129 -15.71 -14.25 -0.66
C VAL A 129 -15.32 -15.40 -1.59
N SER A 130 -14.59 -15.12 -2.68
CA SER A 130 -14.12 -16.17 -3.59
C SER A 130 -13.06 -17.09 -2.93
N TRP A 131 -12.25 -16.56 -2.03
CA TRP A 131 -11.26 -17.37 -1.29
C TRP A 131 -11.89 -18.33 -0.29
N THR A 132 -13.01 -17.98 0.31
CA THR A 132 -13.71 -18.84 1.27
C THR A 132 -14.50 -19.97 0.63
N ARG A 133 -14.81 -19.89 -0.68
CA ARG A 133 -15.53 -20.97 -1.41
C ARG A 133 -14.61 -22.04 -2.02
N LEU A 134 -13.30 -21.83 -2.03
CA LEU A 134 -12.32 -22.77 -2.59
C LEU A 134 -11.66 -23.67 -1.53
N ARG A 135 -12.21 -23.73 -0.31
CA ARG A 135 -11.83 -24.69 0.71
C ARG A 135 -12.83 -25.80 0.89
#